data_f13ae0ece5f5fe0c984046080aaacb8a
#
_entry.id   f13ae0ece5f5fe0c984046080aaacb8a
#
_cell.length_a   1.000
_cell.length_b   1.000
_cell.length_c   1.000
_cell.angle_alpha   90.00
_cell.angle_beta   90.00
_cell.angle_gamma   90.00
#
_symmetry.space_group_name_H-M   'P 1'
#
loop_
_entity.id
_entity.type
_entity.pdbx_description
1 polymer ?
#
loop_
_entity_poly.entity_id
_entity_poly.type
_entity_poly.pdbx_seq_one_letter_code
_entity_poly.pdbx_strand_id
1 'polypeptide(L)'
;MQPFCIKLFRQRWYLVARSTYSYYYDQGPRIYALDRIHNLHTKEEKFELPKGWNAKDFFARCFGIVAEQLVSIQPVKLKVSAGQANYIRNLQLHESQQEVERNEEYSIFTYFLRPCYDFIQEILWNGEDVEVMEPLWLRKAVSDKIKRMWNKYKED
;
A
#
# COMPACT_ATOMS: atom_id res chain seq x y z
N MET A 1 21.19 -0.27 -12.99
CA MET A 1 20.24 -0.99 -12.09
C MET A 1 19.91 -2.35 -12.66
N GLN A 2 19.53 -3.30 -11.81
CA GLN A 2 19.10 -4.65 -12.19
C GLN A 2 17.58 -4.75 -12.04
N PRO A 3 16.80 -4.80 -13.13
CA PRO A 3 15.34 -4.81 -13.11
C PRO A 3 14.81 -6.17 -12.64
N PHE A 4 13.87 -6.20 -11.70
CA PHE A 4 13.29 -7.43 -11.16
C PHE A 4 11.90 -7.70 -11.76
N CYS A 5 11.01 -6.72 -11.67
CA CYS A 5 9.69 -6.80 -12.28
C CYS A 5 9.10 -5.40 -12.47
N ILE A 6 7.97 -5.34 -13.20
CA ILE A 6 7.14 -4.16 -13.29
C ILE A 6 5.79 -4.42 -12.61
N LYS A 7 5.21 -3.39 -12.01
CA LYS A 7 3.89 -3.43 -11.36
C LYS A 7 3.06 -2.24 -11.79
N LEU A 8 1.81 -2.50 -12.18
CA LEU A 8 0.81 -1.46 -12.38
C LEU A 8 0.10 -1.19 -11.06
N PHE A 9 0.03 0.08 -10.65
CA PHE A 9 -0.77 0.52 -9.51
C PHE A 9 -1.37 1.90 -9.78
N ARG A 10 -2.68 2.05 -9.62
CA ARG A 10 -3.43 3.29 -9.88
C ARG A 10 -3.04 3.94 -11.22
N GLN A 11 -3.11 3.13 -12.30
CA GLN A 11 -2.83 3.53 -13.69
C GLN A 11 -1.38 3.99 -13.95
N ARG A 12 -0.45 3.74 -13.03
CA ARG A 12 0.95 4.09 -13.17
C ARG A 12 1.84 2.85 -13.08
N TRP A 13 2.80 2.75 -13.99
CA TRP A 13 3.76 1.67 -14.01
C TRP A 13 4.97 1.97 -13.12
N TYR A 14 5.38 0.97 -12.40
CA TYR A 14 6.53 1.01 -11.51
C TYR A 14 7.48 -0.12 -11.80
N LEU A 15 8.78 0.17 -11.75
CA LEU A 15 9.86 -0.79 -11.85
C LEU A 15 10.36 -1.13 -10.44
N VAL A 16 10.41 -2.41 -10.13
CA VAL A 16 11.17 -2.91 -8.98
C VAL A 16 12.55 -3.29 -9.48
N ALA A 17 13.59 -2.67 -8.92
CA ALA A 17 14.95 -2.90 -9.34
C ALA A 17 15.94 -2.76 -8.19
N ARG A 18 17.04 -3.49 -8.25
CA ARG A 18 18.20 -3.30 -7.36
C ARG A 18 19.14 -2.26 -7.95
N SER A 19 19.53 -1.29 -7.16
CA SER A 19 20.56 -0.34 -7.55
C SER A 19 21.91 -1.04 -7.64
N THR A 20 22.70 -0.72 -8.65
CA THR A 20 24.11 -1.13 -8.76
C THR A 20 25.07 -0.17 -8.10
N TYR A 21 24.55 0.92 -7.52
CA TYR A 21 25.33 1.87 -6.74
C TYR A 21 25.69 1.24 -5.40
N SER A 22 26.95 1.22 -5.02
CA SER A 22 27.46 0.52 -3.83
C SER A 22 26.71 0.87 -2.55
N TYR A 23 26.38 2.14 -2.34
CA TYR A 23 25.64 2.64 -1.18
C TYR A 23 24.22 2.03 -1.05
N TYR A 24 23.58 1.67 -2.17
CA TYR A 24 22.20 1.17 -2.19
C TYR A 24 22.09 -0.33 -2.48
N TYR A 25 23.21 -0.97 -2.80
CA TYR A 25 23.20 -2.36 -3.28
C TYR A 25 22.65 -3.33 -2.24
N ASP A 26 23.04 -3.17 -0.98
CA ASP A 26 22.66 -4.04 0.14
C ASP A 26 21.30 -3.68 0.78
N GLN A 27 20.67 -2.59 0.34
CA GLN A 27 19.35 -2.16 0.84
C GLN A 27 18.16 -2.90 0.19
N GLY A 28 18.44 -3.88 -0.66
CA GLY A 28 17.43 -4.62 -1.38
C GLY A 28 16.82 -3.87 -2.58
N PRO A 29 15.76 -4.43 -3.21
CA PRO A 29 15.11 -3.81 -4.35
C PRO A 29 14.33 -2.57 -3.94
N ARG A 30 14.38 -1.56 -4.82
CA ARG A 30 13.69 -0.28 -4.70
C ARG A 30 12.63 -0.15 -5.80
N ILE A 31 11.69 0.75 -5.60
CA ILE A 31 10.58 0.98 -6.51
C ILE A 31 10.75 2.34 -7.20
N TYR A 32 10.72 2.32 -8.53
CA TYR A 32 10.90 3.49 -9.39
C TYR A 32 9.67 3.67 -10.27
N ALA A 33 9.10 4.87 -10.31
CA ALA A 33 8.05 5.19 -11.27
C ALA A 33 8.66 5.30 -12.67
N LEU A 34 8.11 4.57 -13.67
CA LEU A 34 8.69 4.52 -15.02
C LEU A 34 8.74 5.89 -15.69
N ASP A 35 7.75 6.72 -15.48
CA ASP A 35 7.67 8.08 -16.02
C ASP A 35 8.70 9.06 -15.43
N ARG A 36 9.44 8.65 -14.39
CA ARG A 36 10.55 9.40 -13.78
C ARG A 36 11.92 8.87 -14.17
N ILE A 37 11.97 7.85 -15.02
CA ILE A 37 13.23 7.30 -15.52
C ILE A 37 13.59 8.03 -16.81
N HIS A 38 14.71 8.72 -16.80
CA HIS A 38 15.23 9.44 -17.95
C HIS A 38 16.50 8.75 -18.46
N ASN A 39 16.82 8.92 -19.75
CA ASN A 39 18.03 8.40 -20.39
C ASN A 39 18.22 6.89 -20.17
N LEU A 40 17.17 6.11 -20.38
CA LEU A 40 17.22 4.66 -20.24
C LEU A 40 18.04 4.05 -21.38
N HIS A 41 19.11 3.31 -21.02
CA HIS A 41 19.92 2.55 -21.94
C HIS A 41 20.02 1.12 -21.46
N THR A 42 19.85 0.15 -22.37
CA THR A 42 20.13 -1.25 -22.10
C THR A 42 21.61 -1.51 -22.19
N LYS A 43 22.13 -2.36 -21.30
CA LYS A 43 23.50 -2.87 -21.35
C LYS A 43 23.50 -4.33 -21.79
N GLU A 44 24.58 -4.79 -22.39
CA GLU A 44 24.77 -6.21 -22.72
C GLU A 44 25.06 -7.07 -21.48
N GLU A 45 25.46 -6.43 -20.39
CA GLU A 45 25.74 -7.05 -19.10
C GLU A 45 24.50 -7.75 -18.56
N LYS A 46 24.58 -9.06 -18.38
CA LYS A 46 23.50 -9.89 -17.82
C LYS A 46 23.62 -9.97 -16.30
N PHE A 47 22.49 -10.16 -15.64
CA PHE A 47 22.43 -10.43 -14.20
C PHE A 47 21.41 -11.55 -13.93
N GLU A 48 21.52 -12.17 -12.78
CA GLU A 48 20.56 -13.16 -12.32
C GLU A 48 19.75 -12.57 -11.16
N LEU A 49 18.46 -12.89 -11.13
CA LEU A 49 17.62 -12.56 -9.99
C LEU A 49 18.12 -13.32 -8.75
N PRO A 50 18.03 -12.71 -7.55
CA PRO A 50 18.36 -13.41 -6.33
C PRO A 50 17.59 -14.72 -6.21
N LYS A 51 18.26 -15.78 -5.78
CA LYS A 51 17.64 -17.10 -5.63
C LYS A 51 16.43 -17.03 -4.70
N GLY A 52 15.28 -17.51 -5.18
CA GLY A 52 14.03 -17.49 -4.42
C GLY A 52 13.27 -16.16 -4.46
N TRP A 53 13.78 -15.12 -5.16
CA TRP A 53 13.03 -13.87 -5.30
C TRP A 53 11.80 -14.06 -6.20
N ASN A 54 10.68 -13.51 -5.76
CA ASN A 54 9.44 -13.59 -6.50
C ASN A 54 8.59 -12.32 -6.19
N ALA A 55 8.00 -11.75 -7.23
CA ALA A 55 7.25 -10.51 -7.16
C ALA A 55 5.98 -10.64 -6.28
N LYS A 56 5.31 -11.79 -6.34
CA LYS A 56 4.11 -12.04 -5.54
C LYS A 56 4.43 -11.96 -4.04
N ASP A 57 5.49 -12.63 -3.61
CA ASP A 57 5.91 -12.65 -2.20
C ASP A 57 6.40 -11.28 -1.74
N PHE A 58 7.11 -10.55 -2.63
CA PHE A 58 7.56 -9.19 -2.34
C PHE A 58 6.41 -8.25 -2.04
N PHE A 59 5.29 -8.36 -2.75
CA PHE A 59 4.11 -7.51 -2.57
C PHE A 59 3.00 -8.12 -1.71
N ALA A 60 3.08 -9.40 -1.33
CA ALA A 60 2.00 -10.15 -0.67
C ALA A 60 1.46 -9.51 0.61
N ARG A 61 2.25 -8.68 1.28
CA ARG A 61 1.86 -8.00 2.51
C ARG A 61 1.80 -6.48 2.37
N CYS A 62 1.84 -5.98 1.14
CA CYS A 62 1.81 -4.56 0.84
C CYS A 62 0.48 -4.19 0.18
N PHE A 63 -0.20 -3.19 0.70
CA PHE A 63 -1.22 -2.51 -0.08
C PHE A 63 -0.52 -1.54 -1.04
N GLY A 64 -0.74 -1.72 -2.35
CA GLY A 64 -0.14 -0.84 -3.34
C GLY A 64 1.32 -1.16 -3.69
N ILE A 65 2.15 -0.11 -3.73
CA ILE A 65 3.54 -0.18 -4.16
C ILE A 65 4.53 0.16 -3.05
N VAL A 66 4.10 0.79 -1.96
CA VAL A 66 4.98 1.16 -0.85
C VAL A 66 5.30 -0.09 -0.04
N ALA A 67 6.50 -0.64 -0.26
CA ALA A 67 7.03 -1.80 0.45
C ALA A 67 7.94 -1.34 1.61
N GLU A 68 7.39 -0.53 2.52
CA GLU A 68 8.13 0.06 3.64
C GLU A 68 8.42 -1.02 4.70
N GLN A 69 9.66 -1.49 4.75
CA GLN A 69 10.07 -2.58 5.65
C GLN A 69 10.04 -2.20 7.14
N LEU A 70 10.09 -0.89 7.44
CA LEU A 70 10.02 -0.37 8.81
C LEU A 70 8.64 -0.53 9.45
N VAL A 71 7.58 -0.65 8.64
CA VAL A 71 6.23 -0.93 9.14
C VAL A 71 6.02 -2.43 9.22
N SER A 72 5.75 -2.96 10.40
CA SER A 72 5.50 -4.38 10.59
C SER A 72 4.19 -4.83 9.95
N ILE A 73 4.15 -6.09 9.51
CA ILE A 73 2.90 -6.76 9.12
C ILE A 73 2.06 -6.95 10.38
N GLN A 74 0.80 -6.57 10.34
CA GLN A 74 -0.07 -6.64 11.51
C GLN A 74 -1.55 -6.72 11.12
N PRO A 75 -2.41 -7.17 12.04
CA PRO A 75 -3.84 -7.11 11.83
C PRO A 75 -4.31 -5.67 11.81
N VAL A 76 -5.21 -5.38 10.86
CA VAL A 76 -5.95 -4.12 10.75
C VAL A 76 -7.42 -4.44 10.75
N LYS A 77 -8.21 -3.64 11.49
CA LYS A 77 -9.66 -3.77 11.56
C LYS A 77 -10.30 -2.45 11.16
N LEU A 78 -11.16 -2.53 10.15
CA LEU A 78 -11.90 -1.38 9.62
C LEU A 78 -13.40 -1.60 9.84
N LYS A 79 -14.09 -0.57 10.31
CA LYS A 79 -15.54 -0.47 10.27
C LYS A 79 -15.92 0.32 9.02
N VAL A 80 -16.84 -0.19 8.24
CA VAL A 80 -17.22 0.34 6.94
C VAL A 80 -18.74 0.49 6.88
N SER A 81 -19.27 1.63 6.40
CA SER A 81 -20.71 1.83 6.24
C SER A 81 -21.33 0.76 5.34
N ALA A 82 -22.60 0.43 5.54
CA ALA A 82 -23.28 -0.62 4.77
C ALA A 82 -23.24 -0.35 3.26
N GLY A 83 -23.34 0.91 2.84
CA GLY A 83 -23.25 1.33 1.44
C GLY A 83 -21.88 1.00 0.85
N GLN A 84 -20.79 1.48 1.49
CA GLN A 84 -19.43 1.29 1.03
C GLN A 84 -18.96 -0.16 1.15
N ALA A 85 -19.48 -0.91 2.13
CA ALA A 85 -19.15 -2.33 2.32
C ALA A 85 -19.44 -3.18 1.08
N ASN A 86 -20.49 -2.84 0.31
CA ASN A 86 -20.81 -3.55 -0.95
C ASN A 86 -19.67 -3.38 -1.99
N TYR A 87 -19.09 -2.19 -2.09
CA TYR A 87 -17.98 -1.93 -3.01
C TYR A 87 -16.71 -2.67 -2.57
N ILE A 88 -16.35 -2.59 -1.28
CA ILE A 88 -15.15 -3.26 -0.72
C ILE A 88 -15.28 -4.79 -0.82
N ARG A 89 -16.51 -5.34 -0.75
CA ARG A 89 -16.79 -6.76 -0.90
C ARG A 89 -16.56 -7.25 -2.33
N ASN A 90 -16.97 -6.44 -3.31
CA ASN A 90 -16.84 -6.77 -4.72
C ASN A 90 -15.44 -6.46 -5.28
N LEU A 91 -14.77 -5.44 -4.73
CA LEU A 91 -13.42 -5.06 -5.07
C LEU A 91 -12.54 -5.07 -3.82
N GLN A 92 -12.02 -6.25 -3.52
CA GLN A 92 -11.19 -6.45 -2.32
C GLN A 92 -9.98 -5.52 -2.31
N LEU A 93 -9.78 -4.84 -1.19
CA LEU A 93 -8.63 -3.95 -1.02
C LEU A 93 -7.31 -4.73 -0.91
N HIS A 94 -7.35 -5.94 -0.37
CA HIS A 94 -6.18 -6.79 -0.21
C HIS A 94 -6.58 -8.27 -0.14
N GLU A 95 -5.71 -9.19 -0.57
CA GLU A 95 -5.96 -10.64 -0.59
C GLU A 95 -6.29 -11.23 0.78
N SER A 96 -5.84 -10.60 1.87
CA SER A 96 -6.13 -11.02 3.25
C SER A 96 -7.45 -10.49 3.80
N GLN A 97 -8.27 -9.81 2.99
CA GLN A 97 -9.54 -9.25 3.43
C GLN A 97 -10.51 -10.34 3.89
N GLN A 98 -11.07 -10.14 5.08
CA GLN A 98 -12.16 -10.98 5.60
C GLN A 98 -13.24 -10.08 6.20
N GLU A 99 -14.51 -10.33 5.87
CA GLU A 99 -15.65 -9.70 6.52
C GLU A 99 -16.00 -10.55 7.74
N VAL A 100 -15.85 -9.99 8.94
CA VAL A 100 -16.03 -10.71 10.22
C VAL A 100 -17.33 -10.37 10.93
N GLU A 101 -17.96 -9.25 10.57
CA GLU A 101 -19.24 -8.81 11.09
C GLU A 101 -20.01 -8.06 10.00
N ARG A 102 -21.32 -8.21 9.97
CA ARG A 102 -22.21 -7.50 9.05
C ARG A 102 -23.56 -7.27 9.70
N ASN A 103 -24.09 -6.05 9.57
CA ASN A 103 -25.46 -5.69 9.92
C ASN A 103 -26.02 -4.66 8.92
N GLU A 104 -27.16 -4.05 9.22
CA GLU A 104 -27.83 -3.08 8.35
C GLU A 104 -27.11 -1.74 8.25
N GLU A 105 -26.29 -1.37 9.25
CA GLU A 105 -25.62 -0.09 9.33
C GLU A 105 -24.17 -0.15 8.85
N TYR A 106 -23.45 -1.25 9.14
CA TYR A 106 -22.03 -1.38 8.84
C TYR A 106 -21.58 -2.84 8.64
N SER A 107 -20.38 -2.99 8.15
CA SER A 107 -19.59 -4.22 8.18
C SER A 107 -18.22 -4.00 8.81
N ILE A 108 -17.66 -5.04 9.45
CA ILE A 108 -16.30 -5.05 9.95
C ILE A 108 -15.44 -5.92 9.03
N PHE A 109 -14.40 -5.32 8.48
CA PHE A 109 -13.39 -6.04 7.69
C PHE A 109 -12.07 -6.11 8.45
N THR A 110 -11.42 -7.26 8.36
CA THR A 110 -10.07 -7.47 8.88
C THR A 110 -9.09 -7.72 7.74
N TYR A 111 -7.87 -7.27 7.94
CA TYR A 111 -6.75 -7.39 7.02
C TYR A 111 -5.50 -7.83 7.77
N PHE A 112 -4.58 -8.51 7.09
CA PHE A 112 -3.26 -8.81 7.62
C PHE A 112 -2.20 -8.34 6.62
N LEU A 113 -1.72 -7.10 6.81
CA LEU A 113 -0.85 -6.41 5.86
C LEU A 113 0.06 -5.38 6.57
N ARG A 114 0.93 -4.74 5.79
CA ARG A 114 1.67 -3.54 6.21
C ARG A 114 0.84 -2.30 5.90
N PRO A 115 0.26 -1.63 6.89
CA PRO A 115 -0.55 -0.42 6.66
C PRO A 115 0.34 0.81 6.42
N CYS A 116 1.07 0.79 5.30
CA CYS A 116 1.93 1.87 4.83
C CYS A 116 1.12 3.04 4.28
N TYR A 117 1.84 4.02 3.73
CA TYR A 117 1.26 5.25 3.18
C TYR A 117 0.10 5.00 2.20
N ASP A 118 0.24 4.06 1.26
CA ASP A 118 -0.80 3.76 0.25
C ASP A 118 -2.11 3.31 0.89
N PHE A 119 -2.03 2.50 1.96
CA PHE A 119 -3.21 2.03 2.69
C PHE A 119 -3.88 3.16 3.48
N ILE A 120 -3.10 4.05 4.09
CA ILE A 120 -3.63 5.25 4.74
C ILE A 120 -4.34 6.16 3.72
N GLN A 121 -3.79 6.30 2.51
CA GLN A 121 -4.44 7.06 1.44
C GLN A 121 -5.74 6.41 0.99
N GLU A 122 -5.81 5.07 0.94
CA GLU A 122 -7.04 4.34 0.61
C GLU A 122 -8.13 4.58 1.66
N ILE A 123 -7.79 4.52 2.94
CA ILE A 123 -8.72 4.83 4.03
C ILE A 123 -9.27 6.25 3.88
N LEU A 124 -8.39 7.23 3.65
CA LEU A 124 -8.79 8.63 3.48
C LEU A 124 -9.61 8.88 2.20
N TRP A 125 -9.38 8.09 1.14
CA TRP A 125 -10.16 8.14 -0.10
C TRP A 125 -11.63 7.75 0.13
N ASN A 126 -11.87 6.81 1.04
CA ASN A 126 -13.22 6.38 1.42
C ASN A 126 -13.92 7.36 2.37
N GLY A 127 -13.26 8.43 2.82
CA GLY A 127 -13.86 9.49 3.60
C GLY A 127 -14.47 9.02 4.93
N GLU A 128 -15.71 9.44 5.19
CA GLU A 128 -16.47 9.12 6.40
C GLU A 128 -16.99 7.68 6.46
N ASP A 129 -16.98 6.97 5.33
CA ASP A 129 -17.49 5.62 5.22
C ASP A 129 -16.57 4.56 5.84
N VAL A 130 -15.32 4.90 6.13
CA VAL A 130 -14.32 3.96 6.67
C VAL A 130 -13.67 4.49 7.93
N GLU A 131 -13.84 3.73 9.01
CA GLU A 131 -13.24 4.00 10.31
C GLU A 131 -12.19 2.94 10.66
N VAL A 132 -10.98 3.37 11.04
CA VAL A 132 -9.96 2.46 11.59
C VAL A 132 -10.30 2.15 13.03
N MET A 133 -10.55 0.87 13.35
CA MET A 133 -10.72 0.39 14.71
C MET A 133 -9.38 -0.03 15.33
N GLU A 134 -8.58 -0.77 14.59
CA GLU A 134 -7.29 -1.31 15.01
C GLU A 134 -6.28 -1.28 13.84
N PRO A 135 -4.97 -1.10 14.14
CA PRO A 135 -4.38 -0.79 15.45
C PRO A 135 -4.52 0.69 15.82
N LEU A 136 -4.41 1.02 17.12
CA LEU A 136 -4.61 2.37 17.63
C LEU A 136 -3.66 3.41 17.03
N TRP A 137 -2.43 3.04 16.72
CA TRP A 137 -1.49 3.97 16.10
C TRP A 137 -1.93 4.36 14.69
N LEU A 138 -2.51 3.42 13.89
CA LEU A 138 -3.03 3.69 12.56
C LEU A 138 -4.25 4.61 12.65
N ARG A 139 -5.18 4.31 13.59
CA ARG A 139 -6.32 5.17 13.90
C ARG A 139 -5.87 6.60 14.22
N LYS A 140 -4.86 6.74 15.06
CA LYS A 140 -4.27 8.03 15.40
C LYS A 140 -3.68 8.73 14.17
N ALA A 141 -2.89 8.02 13.36
CA ALA A 141 -2.28 8.57 12.16
C ALA A 141 -3.32 9.10 11.15
N VAL A 142 -4.43 8.37 10.96
CA VAL A 142 -5.56 8.81 10.12
C VAL A 142 -6.24 10.01 10.75
N SER A 143 -6.59 9.96 12.05
CA SER A 143 -7.21 11.08 12.78
C SER A 143 -6.40 12.37 12.68
N ASP A 144 -5.08 12.29 12.86
CA ASP A 144 -4.19 13.46 12.76
C ASP A 144 -4.16 14.06 11.34
N LYS A 145 -4.30 13.22 10.30
CA LYS A 145 -4.45 13.69 8.90
C LYS A 145 -5.80 14.38 8.69
N ILE A 146 -6.88 13.80 9.18
CA ILE A 146 -8.23 14.38 9.11
C ILE A 146 -8.27 15.75 9.79
N LYS A 147 -7.69 15.88 10.99
CA LYS A 147 -7.60 17.16 11.69
C LYS A 147 -6.85 18.22 10.89
N ARG A 148 -5.73 17.85 10.24
CA ARG A 148 -4.99 18.77 9.36
C ARG A 148 -5.80 19.15 8.11
N MET A 149 -6.59 18.23 7.57
CA MET A 149 -7.50 18.51 6.46
C MET A 149 -8.61 19.47 6.91
N TRP A 150 -9.28 19.16 8.03
CA TRP A 150 -10.32 20.01 8.62
C TRP A 150 -9.85 21.44 8.85
N ASN A 151 -8.63 21.61 9.40
CA ASN A 151 -8.05 22.94 9.64
C ASN A 151 -7.83 23.78 8.38
N LYS A 152 -7.85 23.17 7.18
CA LYS A 152 -7.77 23.89 5.89
C LYS A 152 -9.12 24.34 5.36
N TYR A 153 -10.20 23.77 5.86
CA TYR A 153 -11.56 24.02 5.36
C TYR A 153 -12.48 24.67 6.41
N LYS A 154 -12.07 24.71 7.67
CA LYS A 154 -12.83 25.49 8.67
C LYS A 154 -12.76 26.97 8.30
N GLU A 155 -13.89 27.63 8.31
CA GLU A 155 -14.01 29.07 8.27
C GLU A 155 -13.51 29.65 9.60
N ASP A 156 -12.86 30.81 9.58
CA ASP A 156 -12.39 31.54 10.78
C ASP A 156 -13.56 32.08 11.60
#